data_b8c554b07273eea55ae589750b6f3434
#
_entry.id   b8c554b07273eea55ae589750b6f3434
#
_cell.length_a   1.000
_cell.length_b   1.000
_cell.length_c   1.000
_cell.angle_alpha   90.00
_cell.angle_beta   90.00
_cell.angle_gamma   90.00
#
_symmetry.space_group_name_H-M   'P 1'
#
loop_
_entity.id
_entity.type
_entity.pdbx_description
1 polymer ?
#
loop_
_entity_poly.entity_id
_entity_poly.type
_entity_poly.pdbx_seq_one_letter_code
_entity_poly.pdbx_strand_id
1 'polypeptide(L)'
;MGNSMEFISNHPVLSVALFIFIYLIISYEVKNFTKKYKSINCNDLVQKINEESIIILDTRERADFKKGHISHATNYEISQNKKLEYTEVVVYDKDEMASANSAEKISKNNNTKVIYLEGGIQSWIENNLPLVEKA
;
A
#
# COMPACT_ATOMS: atom_id res chain seq x y z
N MET A 1 22.17 -38.26 0.60
CA MET A 1 22.68 -37.43 1.69
C MET A 1 24.19 -37.19 1.64
N GLY A 2 24.99 -38.15 1.27
CA GLY A 2 26.43 -37.96 1.16
C GLY A 2 26.83 -36.86 0.18
N ASN A 3 26.11 -36.72 -0.92
CA ASN A 3 26.45 -35.76 -1.95
C ASN A 3 26.20 -34.30 -1.52
N SER A 4 25.23 -34.06 -0.65
CA SER A 4 24.91 -32.70 -0.16
C SER A 4 26.00 -32.20 0.80
N MET A 5 26.42 -33.04 1.71
CA MET A 5 27.48 -32.69 2.65
C MET A 5 28.83 -32.53 1.95
N GLU A 6 29.11 -33.38 0.97
CA GLU A 6 30.30 -33.30 0.16
C GLU A 6 30.36 -32.00 -0.65
N PHE A 7 29.22 -31.58 -1.22
CA PHE A 7 29.14 -30.32 -1.93
C PHE A 7 29.41 -29.13 -1.02
N ILE A 8 28.79 -29.10 0.17
CA ILE A 8 29.00 -28.02 1.15
C ILE A 8 30.45 -27.94 1.57
N SER A 9 31.08 -29.10 1.80
CA SER A 9 32.49 -29.19 2.18
C SER A 9 33.44 -28.72 1.08
N ASN A 10 33.14 -29.04 -0.18
CA ASN A 10 34.01 -28.74 -1.31
C ASN A 10 33.79 -27.30 -1.86
N HIS A 11 32.64 -26.71 -1.62
CA HIS A 11 32.29 -25.38 -2.14
C HIS A 11 31.73 -24.50 -1.04
N PRO A 12 32.52 -24.13 -0.03
CA PRO A 12 32.01 -23.37 1.11
C PRO A 12 31.49 -21.97 0.73
N VAL A 13 32.13 -21.30 -0.23
CA VAL A 13 31.73 -19.96 -0.66
C VAL A 13 30.39 -20.01 -1.37
N LEU A 14 30.20 -20.98 -2.28
CA LEU A 14 28.94 -21.15 -2.99
C LEU A 14 27.81 -21.56 -2.03
N SER A 15 28.11 -22.39 -1.04
CA SER A 15 27.12 -22.81 -0.05
C SER A 15 26.66 -21.66 0.81
N VAL A 16 27.56 -20.79 1.27
CA VAL A 16 27.22 -19.59 2.05
C VAL A 16 26.37 -18.62 1.20
N ALA A 17 26.78 -18.42 -0.05
CA ALA A 17 26.01 -17.55 -0.96
C ALA A 17 24.58 -18.08 -1.16
N LEU A 18 24.43 -19.40 -1.31
CA LEU A 18 23.12 -20.02 -1.46
C LEU A 18 22.25 -19.82 -0.21
N PHE A 19 22.79 -20.01 0.98
CA PHE A 19 22.05 -19.79 2.22
C PHE A 19 21.63 -18.34 2.39
N ILE A 20 22.49 -17.39 2.06
CA ILE A 20 22.18 -15.97 2.09
C ILE A 20 21.03 -15.66 1.11
N PHE A 21 21.08 -16.21 -0.09
CA PHE A 21 20.07 -16.01 -1.10
C PHE A 21 18.72 -16.55 -0.66
N ILE A 22 18.69 -17.76 -0.10
CA ILE A 22 17.46 -18.36 0.46
C ILE A 22 16.91 -17.50 1.60
N TYR A 23 17.79 -17.03 2.49
CA TYR A 23 17.39 -16.17 3.60
C TYR A 23 16.74 -14.88 3.10
N LEU A 24 17.30 -14.25 2.06
CA LEU A 24 16.74 -13.03 1.49
C LEU A 24 15.35 -13.27 0.86
N ILE A 25 15.18 -14.39 0.16
CA ILE A 25 13.90 -14.76 -0.42
C ILE A 25 12.85 -14.97 0.67
N ILE A 26 13.18 -15.73 1.71
CA ILE A 26 12.27 -16.01 2.83
C ILE A 26 11.91 -14.71 3.55
N SER A 27 12.90 -13.84 3.82
CA SER A 27 12.66 -12.55 4.47
C SER A 27 11.70 -11.67 3.67
N TYR A 28 11.85 -11.65 2.36
CA TYR A 28 10.98 -10.89 1.48
C TYR A 28 9.54 -11.44 1.52
N GLU A 29 9.38 -12.75 1.44
CA GLU A 29 8.07 -13.39 1.48
C GLU A 29 7.37 -13.17 2.83
N VAL A 30 8.10 -13.29 3.93
CA VAL A 30 7.55 -13.05 5.27
C VAL A 30 7.11 -11.59 5.41
N LYS A 31 7.90 -10.64 4.94
CA LYS A 31 7.50 -9.22 4.96
C LYS A 31 6.20 -8.98 4.21
N ASN A 32 6.07 -9.55 3.02
CA ASN A 32 4.86 -9.40 2.21
C ASN A 32 3.65 -10.05 2.87
N PHE A 33 3.84 -11.21 3.50
CA PHE A 33 2.77 -11.93 4.17
C PHE A 33 2.27 -11.21 5.42
N THR A 34 3.17 -10.54 6.15
CA THR A 34 2.83 -9.85 7.41
C THR A 34 2.37 -8.42 7.23
N LYS A 35 2.37 -7.89 6.02
CA LYS A 35 1.86 -6.53 5.77
C LYS A 35 0.39 -6.42 6.13
N LYS A 36 0.05 -5.43 6.95
CA LYS A 36 -1.32 -5.13 7.36
C LYS A 36 -2.09 -4.31 6.33
N TYR A 37 -1.47 -3.97 5.22
CA TYR A 37 -2.08 -3.18 4.16
C TYR A 37 -1.98 -3.91 2.83
N LYS A 38 -2.98 -3.72 1.99
CA LYS A 38 -3.08 -4.33 0.66
C LYS A 38 -3.27 -3.24 -0.39
N SER A 39 -3.11 -3.59 -1.66
CA SER A 39 -3.37 -2.67 -2.77
C SER A 39 -4.72 -2.94 -3.41
N ILE A 40 -5.26 -1.92 -4.08
CA ILE A 40 -6.50 -2.00 -4.84
C ILE A 40 -6.30 -1.25 -6.16
N ASN A 41 -6.86 -1.77 -7.25
CA ASN A 41 -6.81 -1.07 -8.52
C ASN A 41 -7.97 -0.06 -8.65
N CYS A 42 -7.92 0.80 -9.68
CA CYS A 42 -8.91 1.85 -9.87
C CYS A 42 -10.33 1.31 -10.07
N ASN A 43 -10.46 0.22 -10.83
CA ASN A 43 -11.77 -0.35 -11.10
C ASN A 43 -12.44 -0.90 -9.84
N ASP A 44 -11.68 -1.58 -9.01
CA ASP A 44 -12.19 -2.11 -7.74
C ASP A 44 -12.53 -0.98 -6.77
N LEU A 45 -11.75 0.10 -6.79
CA LEU A 45 -12.04 1.28 -5.97
C LEU A 45 -13.36 1.94 -6.38
N VAL A 46 -13.62 2.05 -7.69
CA VAL A 46 -14.90 2.59 -8.19
C VAL A 46 -16.07 1.78 -7.66
N GLN A 47 -15.96 0.45 -7.68
CA GLN A 47 -17.01 -0.42 -7.14
C GLN A 47 -17.23 -0.19 -5.64
N LYS A 48 -16.14 -0.05 -4.87
CA LYS A 48 -16.23 0.19 -3.43
C LYS A 48 -16.84 1.56 -3.11
N ILE A 49 -16.52 2.58 -3.90
CA ILE A 49 -17.14 3.90 -3.76
C ILE A 49 -18.66 3.81 -3.93
N ASN A 50 -19.11 3.04 -4.91
CA ASN A 50 -20.55 2.87 -5.16
C ASN A 50 -21.26 2.13 -4.04
N GLU A 51 -20.53 1.27 -3.31
CA GLU A 51 -21.08 0.54 -2.15
C GLU A 51 -21.12 1.37 -0.87
N GLU A 52 -20.47 2.54 -0.85
CA GLU A 52 -20.45 3.48 0.27
C GLU A 52 -19.97 2.91 1.61
N SER A 53 -19.19 1.81 1.58
CA SER A 53 -18.76 1.11 2.79
C SER A 53 -17.34 1.43 3.23
N ILE A 54 -16.67 2.40 2.58
CA ILE A 54 -15.27 2.72 2.84
C ILE A 54 -15.06 4.20 3.06
N ILE A 55 -13.94 4.52 3.75
CA ILE A 55 -13.38 5.86 3.79
C ILE A 55 -12.21 5.93 2.81
N ILE A 56 -12.11 7.04 2.08
CA ILE A 56 -10.99 7.32 1.20
C ILE A 56 -10.21 8.50 1.77
N LEU A 57 -8.92 8.32 1.98
CA LEU A 57 -8.03 9.36 2.50
C LEU A 57 -7.01 9.77 1.45
N ASP A 58 -6.93 11.08 1.19
CA ASP A 58 -5.90 11.68 0.35
C ASP A 58 -4.78 12.18 1.26
N THR A 59 -3.60 11.59 1.15
CA THR A 59 -2.45 11.93 1.98
C THR A 59 -1.54 12.97 1.34
N ARG A 60 -1.94 13.55 0.20
CA ARG A 60 -1.22 14.65 -0.43
C ARG A 60 -1.37 15.92 0.38
N GLU A 61 -0.59 16.95 0.01
CA GLU A 61 -0.74 18.25 0.61
C GLU A 61 -2.12 18.83 0.34
N ARG A 62 -2.60 19.64 1.27
CA ARG A 62 -3.92 20.25 1.18
C ARG A 62 -4.14 21.04 -0.10
N ALA A 63 -3.08 21.71 -0.60
CA ALA A 63 -3.16 22.46 -1.85
C ALA A 63 -3.44 21.54 -3.04
N ASP A 64 -2.80 20.38 -3.10
CA ASP A 64 -3.02 19.40 -4.16
C ASP A 64 -4.42 18.78 -4.08
N PHE A 65 -4.88 18.50 -2.86
CA PHE A 65 -6.23 18.01 -2.62
C PHE A 65 -7.28 18.98 -3.16
N LYS A 66 -7.12 20.27 -2.93
CA LYS A 66 -8.06 21.28 -3.41
C LYS A 66 -8.11 21.42 -4.92
N LYS A 67 -6.98 21.15 -5.59
CA LYS A 67 -6.90 21.21 -7.06
C LYS A 67 -7.69 20.12 -7.75
N GLY A 68 -7.82 18.98 -7.10
CA GLY A 68 -8.55 17.85 -7.63
C GLY A 68 -8.27 16.60 -6.82
N HIS A 69 -9.32 15.89 -6.44
CA HIS A 69 -9.21 14.66 -5.66
C HIS A 69 -10.31 13.67 -6.08
N ILE A 70 -10.16 12.43 -5.66
CA ILE A 70 -11.13 11.38 -5.93
C ILE A 70 -12.42 11.71 -5.17
N SER A 71 -13.56 11.48 -5.81
CA SER A 71 -14.87 11.70 -5.19
C SER A 71 -14.97 10.98 -3.84
N HIS A 72 -15.57 11.64 -2.87
CA HIS A 72 -15.72 11.16 -1.48
C HIS A 72 -14.43 11.07 -0.68
N ALA A 73 -13.27 11.47 -1.23
CA ALA A 73 -12.02 11.49 -0.50
C ALA A 73 -11.98 12.65 0.51
N THR A 74 -11.35 12.39 1.66
CA THR A 74 -11.07 13.39 2.68
C THR A 74 -9.57 13.57 2.79
N ASN A 75 -9.10 14.81 2.95
CA ASN A 75 -7.69 15.06 3.15
C ASN A 75 -7.25 14.57 4.53
N TYR A 76 -6.14 13.84 4.58
CA TYR A 76 -5.66 13.23 5.83
C TYR A 76 -5.32 14.28 6.89
N GLU A 77 -4.78 15.42 6.50
CA GLU A 77 -4.47 16.50 7.46
C GLU A 77 -5.70 16.97 8.23
N ILE A 78 -6.84 17.01 7.55
CA ILE A 78 -8.11 17.40 8.17
C ILE A 78 -8.64 16.29 9.07
N SER A 79 -8.42 15.03 8.68
CA SER A 79 -8.98 13.88 9.38
C SER A 79 -8.10 13.31 10.50
N GLN A 80 -6.88 13.82 10.69
CA GLN A 80 -5.93 13.31 11.68
C GLN A 80 -6.49 13.26 13.11
N ASN A 81 -7.36 14.19 13.44
CA ASN A 81 -7.94 14.28 14.78
C ASN A 81 -9.23 13.48 14.94
N LYS A 82 -9.68 12.82 13.87
CA LYS A 82 -10.89 12.01 13.90
C LYS A 82 -10.51 10.54 14.08
N LYS A 83 -11.18 9.88 15.00
CA LYS A 83 -11.02 8.45 15.17
C LYS A 83 -11.61 7.74 13.95
N LEU A 84 -10.81 6.90 13.30
CA LEU A 84 -11.27 6.12 12.16
C LEU A 84 -12.09 4.94 12.65
N GLU A 85 -13.41 5.07 12.61
CA GLU A 85 -14.36 4.05 13.09
C GLU A 85 -14.74 3.03 12.00
N TYR A 86 -14.13 3.16 10.83
CA TYR A 86 -14.49 2.34 9.68
C TYR A 86 -13.63 1.10 9.59
N THR A 87 -14.21 0.01 9.08
CA THR A 87 -13.54 -1.27 8.94
C THR A 87 -12.54 -1.29 7.79
N GLU A 88 -12.75 -0.47 6.76
CA GLU A 88 -11.85 -0.35 5.63
C GLU A 88 -11.54 1.10 5.31
N VAL A 89 -10.25 1.40 5.13
CA VAL A 89 -9.76 2.72 4.75
C VAL A 89 -8.91 2.57 3.50
N VAL A 90 -9.23 3.32 2.45
CA VAL A 90 -8.43 3.38 1.23
C VAL A 90 -7.62 4.67 1.25
N VAL A 91 -6.32 4.54 1.00
CA VAL A 91 -5.38 5.66 1.02
C VAL A 91 -4.75 5.81 -0.36
N TYR A 92 -4.59 7.03 -0.81
CA TYR A 92 -3.84 7.31 -2.02
C TYR A 92 -2.99 8.57 -1.86
N ASP A 93 -1.90 8.60 -2.58
CA ASP A 93 -1.02 9.75 -2.68
C ASP A 93 -0.72 10.01 -4.16
N LYS A 94 0.30 10.78 -4.46
CA LYS A 94 0.64 11.17 -5.84
C LYS A 94 1.01 9.99 -6.74
N ASP A 95 1.64 8.95 -6.20
CA ASP A 95 2.07 7.76 -6.94
C ASP A 95 1.95 6.51 -6.05
N GLU A 96 2.32 5.35 -6.60
CA GLU A 96 2.20 4.08 -5.89
C GLU A 96 3.09 4.00 -4.65
N MET A 97 4.35 4.42 -4.77
CA MET A 97 5.29 4.36 -3.65
C MET A 97 4.83 5.24 -2.48
N ALA A 98 4.44 6.48 -2.77
CA ALA A 98 3.93 7.38 -1.76
C ALA A 98 2.65 6.87 -1.12
N SER A 99 1.75 6.27 -1.92
CA SER A 99 0.52 5.67 -1.43
C SER A 99 0.79 4.52 -0.49
N ALA A 100 1.70 3.62 -0.87
CA ALA A 100 2.08 2.48 -0.03
C ALA A 100 2.72 2.93 1.29
N ASN A 101 3.60 3.94 1.24
CA ASN A 101 4.23 4.49 2.43
C ASN A 101 3.21 5.13 3.38
N SER A 102 2.24 5.83 2.83
CA SER A 102 1.16 6.44 3.62
C SER A 102 0.29 5.36 4.26
N ALA A 103 -0.03 4.30 3.52
CA ALA A 103 -0.79 3.17 4.05
C ALA A 103 -0.04 2.50 5.20
N GLU A 104 1.26 2.33 5.09
CA GLU A 104 2.08 1.78 6.15
C GLU A 104 2.01 2.62 7.43
N LYS A 105 2.16 3.93 7.32
CA LYS A 105 2.07 4.84 8.45
C LYS A 105 0.72 4.79 9.14
N ILE A 106 -0.34 4.79 8.37
CA ILE A 106 -1.72 4.77 8.89
C ILE A 106 -2.01 3.42 9.54
N SER A 107 -1.56 2.32 8.95
CA SER A 107 -1.78 0.99 9.50
C SER A 107 -1.08 0.77 10.83
N LYS A 108 0.05 1.43 11.06
CA LYS A 108 0.78 1.38 12.35
C LYS A 108 0.05 2.11 13.46
N ASN A 109 -0.63 3.21 13.12
CA ASN A 109 -1.28 4.08 14.09
C ASN A 109 -2.74 3.68 14.38
N ASN A 110 -3.33 2.84 13.55
CA ASN A 110 -4.73 2.44 13.65
C ASN A 110 -4.86 0.93 13.48
N ASN A 111 -5.79 0.32 14.21
CA ASN A 111 -6.10 -1.11 14.07
C ASN A 111 -7.08 -1.37 12.92
N THR A 112 -7.13 -0.48 11.95
CA THR A 112 -8.04 -0.53 10.82
C THR A 112 -7.37 -1.21 9.63
N LYS A 113 -8.13 -1.93 8.83
CA LYS A 113 -7.64 -2.49 7.56
C LYS A 113 -7.38 -1.35 6.59
N VAL A 114 -6.14 -1.22 6.15
CA VAL A 114 -5.73 -0.15 5.24
C VAL A 114 -5.42 -0.72 3.87
N ILE A 115 -5.92 -0.08 2.84
CA ILE A 115 -5.71 -0.43 1.44
C ILE A 115 -5.16 0.81 0.73
N TYR A 116 -4.18 0.65 -0.15
CA TYR A 116 -3.68 1.77 -0.94
C TYR A 116 -4.04 1.59 -2.41
N LEU A 117 -4.25 2.71 -3.10
CA LEU A 117 -4.57 2.72 -4.53
C LEU A 117 -3.31 2.46 -5.35
N GLU A 118 -3.33 1.41 -6.18
CA GLU A 118 -2.23 1.11 -7.09
C GLU A 118 -2.00 2.27 -8.06
N GLY A 119 -0.76 2.74 -8.15
CA GLY A 119 -0.38 3.89 -8.97
C GLY A 119 -0.79 5.24 -8.40
N GLY A 120 -1.49 5.28 -7.27
CA GLY A 120 -1.95 6.52 -6.67
C GLY A 120 -2.92 7.30 -7.56
N ILE A 121 -3.02 8.61 -7.33
CA ILE A 121 -3.90 9.47 -8.12
C ILE A 121 -3.48 9.54 -9.60
N GLN A 122 -2.20 9.32 -9.87
CA GLN A 122 -1.70 9.30 -11.24
C GLN A 122 -2.40 8.22 -12.07
N SER A 123 -2.56 7.01 -11.52
CA SER A 123 -3.28 5.92 -12.17
C SER A 123 -4.75 6.25 -12.40
N TRP A 124 -5.37 6.92 -11.44
CA TRP A 124 -6.76 7.39 -11.56
C TRP A 124 -6.93 8.34 -12.74
N ILE A 125 -6.01 9.30 -12.87
CA ILE A 125 -6.00 10.26 -13.98
C ILE A 125 -5.74 9.56 -15.31
N GLU A 126 -4.78 8.64 -15.36
CA GLU A 126 -4.43 7.89 -16.56
C GLU A 126 -5.59 7.04 -17.08
N ASN A 127 -6.45 6.56 -16.20
CA ASN A 127 -7.64 5.80 -16.56
C ASN A 127 -8.85 6.69 -16.89
N ASN A 128 -8.62 8.00 -17.03
CA ASN A 128 -9.65 8.99 -17.38
C ASN A 128 -10.82 9.04 -16.40
N LEU A 129 -10.56 8.73 -15.13
CA LEU A 129 -11.56 8.81 -14.08
C LEU A 129 -11.68 10.25 -13.57
N PRO A 130 -12.88 10.69 -13.20
CA PRO A 130 -13.10 12.09 -12.86
C PRO A 130 -12.51 12.45 -11.49
N LEU A 131 -12.05 13.71 -11.40
CA LEU A 131 -11.63 14.32 -10.13
C LEU A 131 -12.66 15.38 -9.76
N VAL A 132 -12.85 15.57 -8.46
CA VAL A 132 -13.69 16.66 -7.95
C VAL A 132 -12.79 17.72 -7.32
N GLU A 133 -13.21 18.99 -7.45
CA GLU A 133 -12.54 20.10 -6.81
C GLU A 133 -13.33 20.48 -5.56
N LYS A 134 -12.62 20.96 -4.56
CA LYS A 134 -13.13 21.32 -3.24
C LYS A 134 -13.41 20.15 -2.31
N ALA A 135 -13.14 20.42 -1.10
CA ALA A 135 -13.47 19.58 0.05
C ALA A 135 -14.91 19.81 0.49
#